data_67c035f85c360e684c90723e10c628b6
#
_entry.id   67c035f85c360e684c90723e10c628b6
#
_cell.length_a   1.000
_cell.length_b   1.000
_cell.length_c   1.000
_cell.angle_alpha   90.00
_cell.angle_beta   90.00
_cell.angle_gamma   90.00
#
_symmetry.space_group_name_H-M   'P 1'
#
loop_
_entity.id
_entity.type
_entity.pdbx_description
1 polymer ?
#
loop_
_entity_poly.entity_id
_entity_poly.type
_entity_poly.pdbx_seq_one_letter_code
_entity_poly.pdbx_strand_id
1 'polypeptide(L)'
;MQVLVNHPSHSRQLGPPASADNPLDFSMVDVRLPMLVYVSREKRPGFNHEKKAGAMNALTRCSAVLTNSPFILNLDCDHYINDSQALRAGICFMLGRDSDTVAFVQFPQRFEGVDPTDLYANHNRIFFDGTLRALDGMQGPIYVGTGCLFRRVTLYGFDPPRINVGGPCFPSLGGMFAKARYEKPGLEMTTKAAVAKGKHGFLPLPRKAYGKSEAFVDSIPRASHPSPFAAGAAVVADEATISEAVAVTTAAYEKKTGWGSNIGWVYGTVTEDVVTGYRMHIKGWRSRYCSIYPHAFIGTAPINLTERLYQVLRWSTGSLEIFFSRNNPLFGSTFLHPLQRVAYINITTYPFTAIFLIFYTTVPALSFVTGHFIVQRPTTMFYVYLAIVLGTLLILAVLEVKWAGVTVFEWFRNGQFWMTASCSAYLAAVC
;
A
#
# COMPACT_ATOMS: atom_id res chain seq x y z
N MET A 1 -20.76 -16.70 -8.21
CA MET A 1 -19.38 -16.98 -8.63
C MET A 1 -19.42 -17.82 -9.89
N GLN A 2 -18.53 -17.56 -10.83
CA GLN A 2 -18.45 -18.32 -12.09
C GLN A 2 -16.97 -18.60 -12.39
N VAL A 3 -16.63 -19.87 -12.62
CA VAL A 3 -15.31 -20.26 -13.12
C VAL A 3 -15.33 -20.12 -14.63
N LEU A 4 -14.58 -19.17 -15.17
CA LEU A 4 -14.52 -18.87 -16.61
C LEU A 4 -13.47 -19.74 -17.30
N VAL A 5 -12.33 -19.96 -16.63
CA VAL A 5 -11.30 -20.88 -17.07
C VAL A 5 -10.94 -21.76 -15.88
N ASN A 6 -11.24 -23.03 -15.97
CA ASN A 6 -10.80 -24.02 -14.98
C ASN A 6 -9.41 -24.53 -15.36
N HIS A 7 -8.67 -25.02 -14.38
CA HIS A 7 -7.34 -25.56 -14.67
C HIS A 7 -7.47 -26.73 -15.65
N PRO A 8 -6.88 -26.65 -16.85
CA PRO A 8 -6.91 -27.77 -17.76
C PRO A 8 -6.08 -28.93 -17.20
N SER A 9 -6.51 -30.13 -17.49
CA SER A 9 -5.93 -31.46 -17.22
C SER A 9 -4.57 -31.56 -16.52
N HIS A 10 -4.36 -32.65 -15.81
CA HIS A 10 -3.24 -32.94 -14.89
C HIS A 10 -1.80 -32.87 -15.48
N SER A 11 -1.61 -32.71 -16.79
CA SER A 11 -0.30 -32.62 -17.41
C SER A 11 0.17 -31.16 -17.56
N ARG A 12 1.34 -30.85 -17.02
CA ARG A 12 2.00 -29.55 -17.25
C ARG A 12 2.33 -29.39 -18.73
N GLN A 13 2.05 -28.21 -19.26
CA GLN A 13 2.50 -27.81 -20.58
C GLN A 13 3.67 -26.83 -20.42
N LEU A 14 4.88 -27.31 -20.66
CA LEU A 14 6.08 -26.48 -20.56
C LEU A 14 6.21 -25.62 -21.82
N GLY A 15 6.70 -24.40 -21.61
CA GLY A 15 6.93 -23.46 -22.70
C GLY A 15 8.17 -23.77 -23.52
N PRO A 16 8.41 -22.99 -24.58
CA PRO A 16 9.60 -23.15 -25.41
C PRO A 16 10.88 -22.70 -24.68
N PRO A 17 12.04 -23.29 -25.01
CA PRO A 17 13.33 -22.78 -24.55
C PRO A 17 13.64 -21.43 -25.19
N ALA A 18 14.63 -20.71 -24.64
CA ALA A 18 15.12 -19.47 -25.22
C ALA A 18 15.56 -19.65 -26.67
N SER A 19 15.24 -18.68 -27.53
CA SER A 19 15.63 -18.65 -28.95
C SER A 19 16.18 -17.27 -29.31
N ALA A 20 16.71 -17.15 -30.53
CA ALA A 20 17.21 -15.86 -31.04
C ALA A 20 16.11 -14.78 -31.09
N ASP A 21 14.86 -15.19 -31.37
CA ASP A 21 13.69 -14.30 -31.46
C ASP A 21 13.04 -14.04 -30.09
N ASN A 22 13.25 -14.95 -29.13
CA ASN A 22 12.72 -14.81 -27.76
C ASN A 22 13.80 -15.23 -26.75
N PRO A 23 14.50 -14.26 -26.11
CA PRO A 23 15.57 -14.54 -25.17
C PRO A 23 15.08 -15.11 -23.83
N LEU A 24 13.76 -15.17 -23.60
CA LEU A 24 13.19 -15.71 -22.37
C LEU A 24 13.06 -17.23 -22.47
N ASP A 25 13.62 -17.94 -21.49
CA ASP A 25 13.52 -19.39 -21.37
C ASP A 25 12.27 -19.78 -20.58
N PHE A 26 11.32 -20.42 -21.24
CA PHE A 26 10.09 -20.96 -20.65
C PHE A 26 10.10 -22.48 -20.51
N SER A 27 11.22 -23.14 -20.77
CA SER A 27 11.32 -24.62 -20.74
C SER A 27 10.97 -25.25 -19.39
N MET A 28 11.05 -24.48 -18.30
CA MET A 28 10.67 -24.90 -16.96
C MET A 28 9.38 -24.20 -16.45
N VAL A 29 8.72 -23.41 -17.30
CA VAL A 29 7.52 -22.66 -16.95
C VAL A 29 6.30 -23.35 -17.51
N ASP A 30 5.29 -23.56 -16.67
CA ASP A 30 3.99 -24.03 -17.10
C ASP A 30 3.25 -22.88 -17.79
N VAL A 31 3.03 -22.99 -19.09
CA VAL A 31 2.41 -21.95 -19.93
C VAL A 31 0.89 -22.09 -20.06
N ARG A 32 0.27 -23.02 -19.34
CA ARG A 32 -1.19 -23.14 -19.31
C ARG A 32 -1.80 -21.86 -18.76
N LEU A 33 -2.98 -21.52 -19.28
CA LEU A 33 -3.76 -20.40 -18.74
C LEU A 33 -4.09 -20.67 -17.26
N PRO A 34 -3.88 -19.67 -16.38
CA PRO A 34 -4.26 -19.79 -14.97
C PRO A 34 -5.79 -19.87 -14.84
N MET A 35 -6.25 -20.37 -13.70
CA MET A 35 -7.66 -20.35 -13.35
C MET A 35 -8.19 -18.91 -13.37
N LEU A 36 -9.28 -18.66 -14.09
CA LEU A 36 -9.99 -17.39 -14.13
C LEU A 36 -11.36 -17.55 -13.49
N VAL A 37 -11.58 -16.82 -12.41
CA VAL A 37 -12.84 -16.89 -11.65
C VAL A 37 -13.45 -15.50 -11.52
N TYR A 38 -14.68 -15.35 -11.97
CA TYR A 38 -15.48 -14.16 -11.74
C TYR A 38 -16.26 -14.29 -10.42
N VAL A 39 -16.06 -13.34 -9.53
CA VAL A 39 -16.73 -13.29 -8.22
C VAL A 39 -17.57 -12.04 -8.13
N SER A 40 -18.89 -12.20 -8.14
CA SER A 40 -19.85 -11.15 -7.85
C SER A 40 -20.37 -11.33 -6.43
N ARG A 41 -20.19 -10.30 -5.58
CA ARG A 41 -20.74 -10.34 -4.23
C ARG A 41 -22.24 -10.07 -4.23
N GLU A 42 -22.92 -10.67 -3.27
CA GLU A 42 -24.29 -10.31 -2.93
C GLU A 42 -24.37 -8.80 -2.64
N LYS A 43 -25.39 -8.12 -3.22
CA LYS A 43 -25.76 -6.75 -2.87
C LYS A 43 -27.07 -6.78 -2.09
N ARG A 44 -26.97 -6.64 -0.78
CA ARG A 44 -28.13 -6.67 0.12
C ARG A 44 -28.51 -5.24 0.49
N PRO A 45 -29.76 -4.81 0.22
CA PRO A 45 -30.24 -3.48 0.64
C PRO A 45 -30.09 -3.29 2.16
N GLY A 46 -29.63 -2.11 2.56
CA GLY A 46 -29.42 -1.78 3.98
C GLY A 46 -28.21 -2.43 4.65
N PHE A 47 -27.42 -3.24 3.94
CA PHE A 47 -26.18 -3.81 4.45
C PHE A 47 -24.97 -2.98 4.00
N ASN A 48 -24.11 -2.62 4.94
CA ASN A 48 -22.84 -1.94 4.60
C ASN A 48 -21.83 -2.96 4.06
N HIS A 49 -21.60 -2.92 2.75
CA HIS A 49 -20.69 -3.82 2.06
C HIS A 49 -19.22 -3.36 2.09
N GLU A 50 -18.89 -2.27 2.80
CA GLU A 50 -17.53 -1.74 2.95
C GLU A 50 -16.81 -1.49 1.61
N LYS A 51 -17.57 -1.08 0.59
CA LYS A 51 -17.07 -0.64 -0.72
C LYS A 51 -15.93 -1.54 -1.27
N LYS A 52 -14.80 -0.94 -1.64
CA LYS A 52 -13.60 -1.60 -2.17
C LYS A 52 -12.96 -2.54 -1.14
N ALA A 53 -12.76 -2.09 0.10
CA ALA A 53 -12.15 -2.90 1.15
C ALA A 53 -12.90 -4.22 1.40
N GLY A 54 -14.24 -4.16 1.47
CA GLY A 54 -15.06 -5.37 1.62
C GLY A 54 -15.01 -6.29 0.41
N ALA A 55 -14.87 -5.75 -0.82
CA ALA A 55 -14.66 -6.56 -2.01
C ALA A 55 -13.33 -7.30 -1.97
N MET A 56 -12.26 -6.59 -1.66
CA MET A 56 -10.91 -7.18 -1.55
C MET A 56 -10.82 -8.23 -0.45
N ASN A 57 -11.47 -8.01 0.70
CA ASN A 57 -11.53 -9.00 1.78
C ASN A 57 -12.30 -10.26 1.36
N ALA A 58 -13.40 -10.12 0.67
CA ALA A 58 -14.16 -11.26 0.14
C ALA A 58 -13.33 -12.05 -0.89
N LEU A 59 -12.66 -11.38 -1.82
CA LEU A 59 -11.77 -11.99 -2.81
C LEU A 59 -10.58 -12.70 -2.16
N THR A 60 -10.02 -12.14 -1.11
CA THR A 60 -8.91 -12.77 -0.35
C THR A 60 -9.35 -14.10 0.26
N ARG A 61 -10.53 -14.17 0.85
CA ARG A 61 -11.10 -15.43 1.39
C ARG A 61 -11.39 -16.43 0.28
N CYS A 62 -12.05 -15.97 -0.79
CA CYS A 62 -12.35 -16.80 -1.94
C CYS A 62 -11.07 -17.41 -2.54
N SER A 63 -10.04 -16.59 -2.77
CA SER A 63 -8.76 -17.06 -3.32
C SER A 63 -8.03 -18.03 -2.39
N ALA A 64 -8.26 -17.96 -1.09
CA ALA A 64 -7.67 -18.89 -0.14
C ALA A 64 -8.26 -20.31 -0.26
N VAL A 65 -9.56 -20.38 -0.47
CA VAL A 65 -10.26 -21.67 -0.70
C VAL A 65 -9.89 -22.25 -2.07
N LEU A 66 -9.78 -21.41 -3.10
CA LEU A 66 -9.51 -21.85 -4.47
C LEU A 66 -8.04 -22.21 -4.73
N THR A 67 -7.10 -21.41 -4.24
CA THR A 67 -5.68 -21.55 -4.61
C THR A 67 -4.70 -21.44 -3.45
N ASN A 68 -5.05 -20.70 -2.42
CA ASN A 68 -4.20 -20.37 -1.28
C ASN A 68 -2.77 -19.91 -1.66
N SER A 69 -2.62 -19.20 -2.78
CA SER A 69 -1.34 -18.69 -3.24
C SER A 69 -0.67 -17.79 -2.18
N PRO A 70 0.65 -17.88 -1.95
CA PRO A 70 1.34 -17.12 -0.91
C PRO A 70 1.36 -15.62 -1.15
N PHE A 71 1.15 -15.18 -2.39
CA PHE A 71 1.14 -13.79 -2.79
C PHE A 71 -0.17 -13.40 -3.45
N ILE A 72 -0.58 -12.15 -3.28
CA ILE A 72 -1.80 -11.57 -3.84
C ILE A 72 -1.43 -10.26 -4.52
N LEU A 73 -1.68 -10.15 -5.83
CA LEU A 73 -1.63 -8.88 -6.53
C LEU A 73 -2.97 -8.17 -6.43
N ASN A 74 -2.95 -6.91 -6.02
CA ASN A 74 -4.11 -6.03 -6.04
C ASN A 74 -3.98 -5.06 -7.22
N LEU A 75 -4.96 -5.11 -8.12
CA LEU A 75 -5.14 -4.15 -9.23
C LEU A 75 -6.58 -3.63 -9.23
N ASP A 76 -6.75 -2.37 -9.54
CA ASP A 76 -8.05 -1.77 -9.81
C ASP A 76 -8.52 -2.16 -11.22
N CYS A 77 -9.82 -2.11 -11.46
CA CYS A 77 -10.41 -2.57 -12.72
C CYS A 77 -10.06 -1.69 -13.93
N ASP A 78 -9.56 -0.49 -13.69
CA ASP A 78 -9.07 0.47 -14.69
C ASP A 78 -7.55 0.35 -14.95
N HIS A 79 -6.89 -0.60 -14.30
CA HIS A 79 -5.47 -0.88 -14.49
C HIS A 79 -5.26 -2.14 -15.33
N TYR A 80 -4.21 -2.12 -16.15
CA TYR A 80 -3.74 -3.29 -16.89
C TYR A 80 -2.24 -3.53 -16.68
N ILE A 81 -1.81 -4.77 -16.96
CA ILE A 81 -0.40 -5.17 -16.90
C ILE A 81 0.25 -4.73 -18.20
N ASN A 82 1.15 -3.75 -18.12
CA ASN A 82 1.87 -3.20 -19.25
C ASN A 82 3.19 -3.95 -19.52
N ASP A 83 3.82 -4.49 -18.48
CA ASP A 83 5.03 -5.29 -18.59
C ASP A 83 4.80 -6.71 -18.09
N SER A 84 5.05 -7.70 -18.93
CA SER A 84 4.94 -9.12 -18.60
C SER A 84 5.87 -9.57 -17.47
N GLN A 85 6.95 -8.84 -17.19
CA GLN A 85 7.90 -9.13 -16.12
C GLN A 85 7.50 -8.52 -14.77
N ALA A 86 6.41 -7.76 -14.71
CA ALA A 86 5.98 -7.04 -13.51
C ALA A 86 5.87 -7.95 -12.27
N LEU A 87 5.16 -9.07 -12.39
CA LEU A 87 5.02 -10.03 -11.29
C LEU A 87 6.34 -10.67 -10.90
N ARG A 88 7.18 -11.02 -11.86
CA ARG A 88 8.50 -11.61 -11.62
C ARG A 88 9.39 -10.64 -10.85
N ALA A 89 9.43 -9.38 -11.26
CA ALA A 89 10.17 -8.33 -10.55
C ALA A 89 9.68 -8.16 -9.10
N GLY A 90 8.35 -8.08 -8.89
CA GLY A 90 7.78 -7.97 -7.54
C GLY A 90 8.08 -9.17 -6.65
N ILE A 91 8.00 -10.39 -7.19
CA ILE A 91 8.29 -11.63 -6.46
C ILE A 91 9.76 -11.73 -6.06
N CYS A 92 10.70 -11.20 -6.85
CA CYS A 92 12.11 -11.16 -6.46
C CYS A 92 12.32 -10.44 -5.11
N PHE A 93 11.56 -9.37 -4.83
CA PHE A 93 11.59 -8.69 -3.53
C PHE A 93 10.99 -9.53 -2.41
N MET A 94 10.06 -10.44 -2.73
CA MET A 94 9.39 -11.30 -1.74
C MET A 94 10.16 -12.59 -1.42
N LEU A 95 11.05 -13.03 -2.30
CA LEU A 95 11.83 -14.27 -2.18
C LEU A 95 13.31 -14.03 -1.91
N GLY A 96 13.78 -12.78 -1.94
CA GLY A 96 15.18 -12.42 -1.68
C GLY A 96 15.62 -12.70 -0.25
N ARG A 97 16.91 -12.53 0.00
CA ARG A 97 17.45 -12.58 1.37
C ARG A 97 16.79 -11.46 2.20
N ASP A 98 16.46 -11.73 3.44
CA ASP A 98 15.77 -10.78 4.36
C ASP A 98 14.36 -10.36 3.93
N SER A 99 13.74 -11.08 2.98
CA SER A 99 12.40 -10.78 2.48
C SER A 99 11.27 -11.20 3.41
N ASP A 100 11.54 -12.05 4.41
CA ASP A 100 10.51 -12.60 5.31
C ASP A 100 9.77 -11.52 6.11
N THR A 101 10.38 -10.34 6.26
CA THR A 101 9.77 -9.16 6.89
C THR A 101 9.03 -8.26 5.91
N VAL A 102 9.04 -8.54 4.60
CA VAL A 102 8.38 -7.74 3.58
C VAL A 102 6.91 -8.13 3.50
N ALA A 103 6.03 -7.19 3.86
CA ALA A 103 4.58 -7.33 3.78
C ALA A 103 4.07 -7.21 2.37
N PHE A 104 4.53 -6.18 1.68
CA PHE A 104 4.08 -5.87 0.31
C PHE A 104 5.16 -5.16 -0.51
N VAL A 105 5.00 -5.27 -1.82
CA VAL A 105 5.77 -4.53 -2.83
C VAL A 105 4.83 -3.59 -3.54
N GLN A 106 5.08 -2.29 -3.45
CA GLN A 106 4.31 -1.25 -4.13
C GLN A 106 5.00 -0.86 -5.44
N PHE A 107 4.24 -0.85 -6.52
CA PHE A 107 4.67 -0.29 -7.80
C PHE A 107 4.18 1.15 -7.94
N PRO A 108 4.88 2.02 -8.67
CA PRO A 108 4.40 3.35 -8.98
C PRO A 108 3.11 3.27 -9.79
N GLN A 109 2.14 4.12 -9.47
CA GLN A 109 1.00 4.31 -10.34
C GLN A 109 1.42 5.13 -11.56
N ARG A 110 1.02 4.67 -12.73
CA ARG A 110 1.23 5.34 -14.01
C ARG A 110 -0.10 5.40 -14.74
N PHE A 111 -0.27 6.47 -15.49
CA PHE A 111 -1.55 6.76 -16.12
C PHE A 111 -1.34 7.03 -17.60
N GLU A 112 -2.25 6.53 -18.43
CA GLU A 112 -2.39 6.88 -19.83
C GLU A 112 -3.49 7.92 -20.03
N GLY A 113 -3.53 8.53 -21.21
CA GLY A 113 -4.53 9.54 -21.55
C GLY A 113 -4.37 10.87 -20.80
N VAL A 114 -3.27 11.08 -20.09
CA VAL A 114 -2.95 12.35 -19.46
C VAL A 114 -2.53 13.35 -20.53
N ASP A 115 -3.11 14.57 -20.47
CA ASP A 115 -2.72 15.66 -21.32
C ASP A 115 -1.20 15.93 -21.23
N PRO A 116 -0.48 16.14 -22.35
CA PRO A 116 0.96 16.37 -22.33
C PRO A 116 1.40 17.54 -21.43
N THR A 117 0.51 18.49 -21.18
CA THR A 117 0.78 19.60 -20.27
C THR A 117 0.58 19.23 -18.80
N ASP A 118 -0.16 18.17 -18.50
CA ASP A 118 -0.50 17.67 -17.16
C ASP A 118 -0.92 18.78 -16.18
N LEU A 119 -1.87 19.62 -16.59
CA LEU A 119 -2.34 20.78 -15.83
C LEU A 119 -2.86 20.43 -14.43
N TYR A 120 -3.33 19.21 -14.25
CA TYR A 120 -3.94 18.75 -13.00
C TYR A 120 -3.02 17.86 -12.16
N ALA A 121 -1.71 17.83 -12.48
CA ALA A 121 -0.70 17.03 -11.79
C ALA A 121 -1.13 15.56 -11.64
N ASN A 122 -1.68 14.96 -12.69
CA ASN A 122 -2.16 13.58 -12.68
C ASN A 122 -1.03 12.57 -12.55
N HIS A 123 0.13 12.84 -13.18
CA HIS A 123 1.30 11.95 -13.07
C HIS A 123 1.85 11.86 -11.64
N ASN A 124 1.69 12.91 -10.85
CA ASN A 124 2.10 13.00 -9.45
C ASN A 124 3.53 12.45 -9.21
N ARG A 125 4.47 12.75 -10.10
CA ARG A 125 5.83 12.17 -10.12
C ARG A 125 6.62 12.51 -8.87
N ILE A 126 6.43 13.69 -8.29
CA ILE A 126 7.08 14.08 -7.03
C ILE A 126 6.73 13.08 -5.92
N PHE A 127 5.47 12.67 -5.86
CA PHE A 127 5.02 11.68 -4.87
C PHE A 127 5.52 10.27 -5.21
N PHE A 128 5.32 9.78 -6.44
CA PHE A 128 5.69 8.41 -6.81
C PHE A 128 7.21 8.26 -6.96
N ASP A 129 7.87 9.11 -7.73
CA ASP A 129 9.30 8.94 -8.04
C ASP A 129 10.22 9.56 -6.98
N GLY A 130 9.74 10.58 -6.26
CA GLY A 130 10.45 11.20 -5.13
C GLY A 130 10.11 10.55 -3.79
N THR A 131 8.91 10.82 -3.27
CA THR A 131 8.54 10.47 -1.90
C THR A 131 8.51 8.96 -1.65
N LEU A 132 7.75 8.18 -2.45
CA LEU A 132 7.64 6.73 -2.23
C LEU A 132 8.97 6.01 -2.41
N ARG A 133 9.78 6.45 -3.36
CA ARG A 133 11.12 5.92 -3.57
C ARG A 133 12.05 6.21 -2.39
N ALA A 134 11.97 7.41 -1.81
CA ALA A 134 12.75 7.76 -0.62
C ALA A 134 12.34 6.94 0.60
N LEU A 135 11.05 6.65 0.76
CA LEU A 135 10.54 5.81 1.85
C LEU A 135 11.05 4.37 1.80
N ASP A 136 11.41 3.84 0.62
CA ASP A 136 12.00 2.50 0.49
C ASP A 136 13.32 2.37 1.25
N GLY A 137 14.07 3.46 1.39
CA GLY A 137 15.29 3.53 2.20
C GLY A 137 15.06 3.45 3.72
N MET A 138 13.82 3.55 4.17
CA MET A 138 13.42 3.50 5.60
C MET A 138 12.73 2.16 5.92
N GLN A 139 11.46 2.20 6.29
CA GLN A 139 10.67 0.99 6.52
C GLN A 139 9.94 0.53 5.25
N GLY A 140 9.77 1.42 4.30
CA GLY A 140 9.24 1.17 2.98
C GLY A 140 8.17 2.17 2.53
N PRO A 141 7.73 2.10 1.26
CA PRO A 141 6.67 2.94 0.71
C PRO A 141 5.34 2.68 1.42
N ILE A 142 4.45 3.66 1.38
CA ILE A 142 3.05 3.45 1.79
C ILE A 142 2.30 2.66 0.72
N TYR A 143 1.26 1.94 1.12
CA TYR A 143 0.31 1.31 0.20
C TYR A 143 -0.65 2.37 -0.34
N VAL A 144 -0.83 2.41 -1.66
CA VAL A 144 -1.60 3.44 -2.37
C VAL A 144 -2.78 2.87 -3.17
N GLY A 145 -3.28 1.71 -2.77
CA GLY A 145 -4.57 1.17 -3.22
C GLY A 145 -4.53 0.25 -4.42
N THR A 146 -3.53 0.32 -5.30
CA THR A 146 -3.43 -0.51 -6.52
C THR A 146 -1.97 -0.73 -6.92
N GLY A 147 -1.73 -1.66 -7.85
CA GLY A 147 -0.37 -2.00 -8.25
C GLY A 147 0.48 -2.48 -7.08
N CYS A 148 -0.07 -3.35 -6.23
CA CYS A 148 0.58 -3.78 -5.00
C CYS A 148 0.55 -5.31 -4.87
N LEU A 149 1.72 -5.89 -4.65
CA LEU A 149 1.88 -7.33 -4.41
C LEU A 149 2.03 -7.58 -2.91
N PHE A 150 1.06 -8.25 -2.29
CA PHE A 150 1.04 -8.58 -0.86
C PHE A 150 1.52 -9.98 -0.57
N ARG A 151 2.18 -10.17 0.55
CA ARG A 151 2.33 -11.47 1.20
C ARG A 151 1.03 -11.83 1.91
N ARG A 152 0.39 -12.93 1.55
CA ARG A 152 -0.96 -13.32 2.05
C ARG A 152 -1.07 -13.31 3.58
N VAL A 153 -0.07 -13.80 4.30
CA VAL A 153 -0.08 -13.85 5.78
C VAL A 153 -0.18 -12.48 6.44
N THR A 154 0.29 -11.42 5.80
CA THR A 154 0.17 -10.06 6.34
C THR A 154 -1.28 -9.58 6.34
N LEU A 155 -2.04 -9.95 5.30
CA LEU A 155 -3.48 -9.71 5.22
C LEU A 155 -4.27 -10.55 6.23
N TYR A 156 -3.74 -11.70 6.65
CA TYR A 156 -4.31 -12.50 7.74
C TYR A 156 -4.00 -11.95 9.13
N GLY A 157 -3.32 -10.80 9.21
CA GLY A 157 -3.01 -10.14 10.46
C GLY A 157 -1.86 -10.74 11.26
N PHE A 158 -1.03 -11.59 10.64
CA PHE A 158 0.18 -12.11 11.27
C PHE A 158 1.18 -11.00 11.60
N ASP A 159 1.96 -11.20 12.64
CA ASP A 159 3.10 -10.35 12.95
C ASP A 159 4.33 -10.78 12.12
N PRO A 160 5.28 -9.86 11.82
CA PRO A 160 6.51 -10.24 11.15
C PRO A 160 7.38 -11.16 12.01
N PRO A 161 8.26 -11.98 11.38
CA PRO A 161 9.26 -12.72 12.11
C PRO A 161 10.10 -11.75 12.94
N ARG A 162 10.20 -11.99 14.24
CA ARG A 162 11.01 -11.14 15.13
C ARG A 162 12.48 -11.37 14.85
N ILE A 163 13.17 -10.31 14.48
CA ILE A 163 14.62 -10.24 14.44
C ILE A 163 15.04 -9.94 15.88
N ASN A 164 15.77 -10.86 16.54
CA ASN A 164 16.39 -10.57 17.84
C ASN A 164 17.51 -9.53 17.61
N VAL A 165 17.15 -8.26 17.63
CA VAL A 165 18.12 -7.19 17.76
C VAL A 165 18.44 -7.12 19.26
N GLY A 166 19.50 -7.77 19.67
CA GLY A 166 20.05 -7.63 21.03
C GLY A 166 20.56 -6.21 21.22
N GLY A 167 19.69 -5.30 21.62
CA GLY A 167 20.03 -3.92 21.90
C GLY A 167 18.80 -3.09 22.27
N PRO A 168 18.96 -1.94 22.96
CA PRO A 168 17.85 -1.08 23.35
C PRO A 168 17.10 -0.59 22.12
N CYS A 169 15.77 -0.43 22.23
CA CYS A 169 14.85 0.02 21.19
C CYS A 169 15.12 1.41 20.58
N PHE A 170 16.11 2.14 21.08
CA PHE A 170 16.62 3.35 20.47
C PHE A 170 18.03 3.07 19.95
N PRO A 171 18.24 2.95 18.63
CA PRO A 171 19.58 2.94 18.11
C PRO A 171 20.20 4.31 18.43
N SER A 172 21.30 4.32 19.19
CA SER A 172 22.23 5.44 19.14
C SER A 172 22.63 5.65 17.67
N LEU A 173 22.98 6.87 17.27
CA LEU A 173 23.42 7.17 15.88
C LEU A 173 24.40 6.13 15.30
N GLY A 174 25.20 5.44 16.16
CA GLY A 174 26.08 4.32 15.78
C GLY A 174 25.37 2.99 15.51
N GLY A 175 24.15 2.77 16.04
CA GLY A 175 23.36 1.55 15.84
C GLY A 175 22.59 1.50 14.52
N MET A 176 22.48 2.63 13.80
CA MET A 176 21.84 2.69 12.47
C MET A 176 22.57 1.87 11.41
N PHE A 177 23.84 1.54 11.65
CA PHE A 177 24.70 0.75 10.75
C PHE A 177 24.97 -0.67 11.26
N ALA A 178 24.40 -1.06 12.41
CA ALA A 178 24.55 -2.42 12.92
C ALA A 178 23.71 -3.38 12.05
N LYS A 179 24.36 -4.35 11.41
CA LYS A 179 23.70 -5.44 10.70
C LYS A 179 22.80 -6.18 11.68
N ALA A 180 21.48 -6.13 11.46
CA ALA A 180 20.53 -6.96 12.18
C ALA A 180 20.89 -8.44 11.96
N ARG A 181 21.14 -9.17 13.03
CA ARG A 181 21.41 -10.60 12.97
C ARG A 181 20.06 -11.32 12.85
N TYR A 182 19.80 -11.86 11.67
CA TYR A 182 18.62 -12.66 11.39
C TYR A 182 18.79 -14.07 11.94
N GLU A 183 18.00 -14.43 12.93
CA GLU A 183 17.80 -15.83 13.31
C GLU A 183 16.65 -16.41 12.47
N LYS A 184 16.98 -17.35 11.58
CA LYS A 184 15.93 -18.11 10.87
C LYS A 184 15.04 -18.79 11.92
N PRO A 185 13.71 -18.62 11.85
CA PRO A 185 12.81 -19.42 12.65
C PRO A 185 13.04 -20.88 12.26
N GLY A 186 13.40 -21.71 13.23
CA GLY A 186 13.49 -23.15 13.00
C GLY A 186 12.17 -23.67 12.47
N LEU A 187 12.23 -24.56 11.49
CA LEU A 187 11.12 -25.14 10.73
C LEU A 187 10.20 -26.05 11.58
N GLU A 188 10.09 -25.80 12.86
CA GLU A 188 9.19 -26.54 13.74
C GLU A 188 7.89 -25.75 13.92
N MET A 189 6.85 -26.30 13.31
CA MET A 189 5.47 -25.90 13.52
C MET A 189 5.17 -25.95 15.02
N THR A 190 4.92 -24.80 15.61
CA THR A 190 4.69 -24.65 17.05
C THR A 190 3.39 -25.34 17.45
N THR A 191 3.50 -26.52 18.03
CA THR A 191 2.45 -27.12 18.84
C THR A 191 2.17 -26.23 20.07
N LYS A 192 1.03 -26.40 20.71
CA LYS A 192 0.61 -25.66 21.93
C LYS A 192 1.74 -25.51 22.97
N ALA A 193 2.69 -26.41 23.02
CA ALA A 193 3.84 -26.40 23.92
C ALA A 193 4.93 -25.36 23.58
N ALA A 194 5.07 -24.96 22.31
CA ALA A 194 6.01 -23.93 21.90
C ALA A 194 5.47 -22.52 22.16
N VAL A 195 4.15 -22.33 22.13
CA VAL A 195 3.46 -21.10 22.55
C VAL A 195 3.73 -20.81 24.03
N ALA A 196 3.75 -21.83 24.86
CA ALA A 196 4.03 -21.71 26.31
C ALA A 196 5.49 -21.34 26.64
N LYS A 197 6.46 -21.52 25.71
CA LYS A 197 7.89 -21.25 25.91
C LYS A 197 8.38 -19.91 25.32
N GLY A 198 7.50 -19.03 24.88
CA GLY A 198 7.87 -17.67 24.42
C GLY A 198 8.69 -17.63 23.12
N LYS A 199 8.81 -18.73 22.38
CA LYS A 199 9.42 -18.74 21.04
C LYS A 199 8.38 -18.24 20.05
N HIS A 200 8.51 -16.99 19.65
CA HIS A 200 7.57 -16.29 18.76
C HIS A 200 7.80 -16.71 17.30
N GLY A 201 7.08 -17.76 16.87
CA GLY A 201 6.75 -17.95 15.46
C GLY A 201 5.59 -17.05 15.03
N PHE A 202 5.17 -17.09 13.75
CA PHE A 202 3.95 -16.45 13.28
C PHE A 202 2.75 -16.98 14.09
N LEU A 203 2.22 -16.16 15.00
CA LEU A 203 1.06 -16.52 15.80
C LEU A 203 -0.20 -16.09 15.06
N PRO A 204 -1.01 -17.02 14.55
CA PRO A 204 -2.30 -16.68 13.99
C PRO A 204 -3.22 -16.15 15.09
N LEU A 205 -4.15 -15.28 14.69
CA LEU A 205 -5.25 -14.90 15.55
C LEU A 205 -6.12 -16.13 15.90
N PRO A 206 -6.95 -16.05 16.97
CA PRO A 206 -7.86 -17.15 17.28
C PRO A 206 -8.74 -17.53 16.08
N ARG A 207 -8.97 -18.83 15.85
CA ARG A 207 -9.76 -19.35 14.71
C ARG A 207 -11.08 -18.59 14.49
N LYS A 208 -11.78 -18.23 15.56
CA LYS A 208 -13.03 -17.43 15.50
C LYS A 208 -12.87 -16.05 14.81
N ALA A 209 -11.68 -15.48 14.82
CA ALA A 209 -11.43 -14.19 14.17
C ALA A 209 -11.51 -14.27 12.65
N TYR A 210 -11.28 -15.43 12.07
CA TYR A 210 -11.28 -15.64 10.61
C TYR A 210 -12.67 -16.00 10.06
N GLY A 211 -13.56 -16.54 10.88
CA GLY A 211 -14.92 -16.93 10.50
C GLY A 211 -15.22 -18.38 10.77
N LYS A 212 -16.26 -18.92 10.09
CA LYS A 212 -16.84 -20.23 10.37
C LYS A 212 -16.41 -21.33 9.40
N SER A 213 -15.91 -20.97 8.21
CA SER A 213 -15.50 -21.94 7.20
C SER A 213 -14.25 -22.71 7.66
N GLU A 214 -14.38 -24.01 7.81
CA GLU A 214 -13.24 -24.87 8.17
C GLU A 214 -12.20 -24.92 7.05
N ALA A 215 -12.63 -25.04 5.80
CA ALA A 215 -11.74 -25.08 4.64
C ALA A 215 -10.88 -23.82 4.56
N PHE A 216 -11.48 -22.65 4.77
CA PHE A 216 -10.74 -21.38 4.81
C PHE A 216 -9.82 -21.30 6.02
N VAL A 217 -10.30 -21.60 7.23
CA VAL A 217 -9.53 -21.49 8.46
C VAL A 217 -8.34 -22.46 8.48
N ASP A 218 -8.49 -23.66 7.94
CA ASP A 218 -7.43 -24.66 7.81
C ASP A 218 -6.42 -24.31 6.69
N SER A 219 -6.77 -23.43 5.77
CA SER A 219 -5.85 -22.91 4.76
C SER A 219 -4.84 -21.92 5.33
N ILE A 220 -5.16 -21.24 6.43
CA ILE A 220 -4.38 -20.14 7.01
C ILE A 220 -2.98 -20.57 7.46
N PRO A 221 -2.79 -21.66 8.24
CA PRO A 221 -1.46 -22.14 8.60
C PRO A 221 -0.61 -22.53 7.38
N ARG A 222 -1.24 -23.06 6.33
CA ARG A 222 -0.55 -23.43 5.08
C ARG A 222 0.00 -22.22 4.33
N ALA A 223 -0.65 -21.07 4.43
CA ALA A 223 -0.16 -19.83 3.84
C ALA A 223 1.13 -19.30 4.51
N SER A 224 1.37 -19.64 5.79
CA SER A 224 2.59 -19.23 6.51
C SER A 224 3.82 -20.10 6.19
N HIS A 225 3.60 -21.29 5.65
CA HIS A 225 4.66 -22.22 5.25
C HIS A 225 4.44 -22.68 3.81
N PRO A 226 4.66 -21.80 2.82
CA PRO A 226 4.52 -22.17 1.42
C PRO A 226 5.58 -23.25 1.12
N SER A 227 5.15 -24.51 1.04
CA SER A 227 5.99 -25.55 0.48
C SER A 227 6.13 -25.29 -1.01
N PRO A 228 7.36 -25.25 -1.57
CA PRO A 228 7.54 -25.16 -3.01
C PRO A 228 6.83 -26.27 -3.79
N PHE A 229 6.63 -27.41 -3.14
CA PHE A 229 5.94 -28.56 -3.72
C PHE A 229 4.42 -28.53 -3.56
N ALA A 230 3.88 -27.83 -2.55
CA ALA A 230 2.44 -27.68 -2.37
C ALA A 230 1.82 -26.60 -3.29
N ALA A 231 2.61 -25.64 -3.75
CA ALA A 231 2.17 -24.64 -4.72
C ALA A 231 1.86 -25.21 -6.11
N GLY A 232 2.22 -26.47 -6.37
CA GLY A 232 2.00 -27.13 -7.65
C GLY A 232 0.79 -28.07 -7.71
N ALA A 233 0.10 -28.31 -6.61
CA ALA A 233 -1.19 -29.02 -6.66
C ALA A 233 -2.24 -28.06 -7.23
N ALA A 234 -2.48 -28.13 -8.54
CA ALA A 234 -3.57 -27.45 -9.17
C ALA A 234 -4.89 -27.89 -8.47
N VAL A 235 -5.46 -27.01 -7.69
CA VAL A 235 -6.79 -27.22 -7.13
C VAL A 235 -7.75 -27.13 -8.30
N VAL A 236 -8.27 -28.27 -8.74
CA VAL A 236 -9.42 -28.29 -9.66
C VAL A 236 -10.59 -27.74 -8.86
N ALA A 237 -11.22 -26.66 -9.34
CA ALA A 237 -12.39 -26.10 -8.71
C ALA A 237 -13.58 -27.06 -8.97
N ASP A 238 -13.73 -28.05 -8.09
CA ASP A 238 -14.90 -28.89 -8.05
C ASP A 238 -16.12 -28.16 -7.46
N GLU A 239 -17.29 -28.72 -7.56
CA GLU A 239 -18.53 -28.09 -7.11
C GLU A 239 -18.52 -27.80 -5.60
N ALA A 240 -17.90 -28.69 -4.81
CA ALA A 240 -17.77 -28.51 -3.37
C ALA A 240 -16.88 -27.31 -3.01
N THR A 241 -15.72 -27.19 -3.65
CA THR A 241 -14.80 -26.05 -3.49
C THR A 241 -15.44 -24.75 -3.93
N ILE A 242 -16.20 -24.77 -5.03
CA ILE A 242 -16.93 -23.59 -5.52
C ILE A 242 -18.01 -23.17 -4.51
N SER A 243 -18.78 -24.12 -3.98
CA SER A 243 -19.81 -23.86 -2.97
C SER A 243 -19.21 -23.23 -1.72
N GLU A 244 -18.09 -23.76 -1.23
CA GLU A 244 -17.37 -23.22 -0.08
C GLU A 244 -16.81 -21.81 -0.36
N ALA A 245 -16.25 -21.59 -1.55
CA ALA A 245 -15.77 -20.28 -1.97
C ALA A 245 -16.91 -19.24 -2.04
N VAL A 246 -18.11 -19.65 -2.45
CA VAL A 246 -19.30 -18.79 -2.40
C VAL A 246 -19.69 -18.49 -0.96
N ALA A 247 -19.69 -19.50 -0.09
CA ALA A 247 -20.06 -19.33 1.32
C ALA A 247 -19.19 -18.29 2.04
N VAL A 248 -17.88 -18.28 1.80
CA VAL A 248 -16.95 -17.30 2.41
C VAL A 248 -17.07 -15.88 1.83
N THR A 249 -17.78 -15.69 0.71
CA THR A 249 -18.02 -14.36 0.11
C THR A 249 -19.34 -13.73 0.51
N THR A 250 -20.19 -14.45 1.24
CA THR A 250 -21.50 -13.94 1.66
C THR A 250 -21.40 -12.73 2.59
N ALA A 251 -22.37 -11.84 2.52
CA ALA A 251 -22.42 -10.62 3.34
C ALA A 251 -22.40 -10.89 4.86
N ALA A 252 -22.97 -12.02 5.29
CA ALA A 252 -23.04 -12.40 6.70
C ALA A 252 -21.78 -13.08 7.23
N TYR A 253 -20.82 -13.47 6.38
CA TYR A 253 -19.64 -14.24 6.79
C TYR A 253 -18.78 -13.48 7.80
N GLU A 254 -18.60 -12.19 7.61
CA GLU A 254 -17.71 -11.35 8.42
C GLU A 254 -18.29 -10.97 9.80
N LYS A 255 -19.55 -11.31 10.04
CA LYS A 255 -20.23 -10.93 11.29
C LYS A 255 -19.54 -11.57 12.51
N LYS A 256 -19.11 -10.74 13.44
CA LYS A 256 -18.37 -11.14 14.65
C LYS A 256 -16.98 -11.75 14.39
N THR A 257 -16.34 -11.36 13.29
CA THR A 257 -14.96 -11.74 12.93
C THR A 257 -14.01 -10.57 13.07
N GLY A 258 -12.71 -10.80 12.80
CA GLY A 258 -11.67 -9.77 12.76
C GLY A 258 -11.51 -9.08 11.41
N TRP A 259 -12.32 -9.43 10.40
CA TRP A 259 -12.24 -8.82 9.07
C TRP A 259 -12.55 -7.34 9.12
N GLY A 260 -11.76 -6.56 8.36
CA GLY A 260 -11.88 -5.10 8.33
C GLY A 260 -11.33 -4.38 9.56
N SER A 261 -10.92 -5.12 10.61
CA SER A 261 -10.31 -4.55 11.81
C SER A 261 -8.87 -5.02 12.00
N ASN A 262 -8.65 -6.29 12.29
CA ASN A 262 -7.33 -6.89 12.51
C ASN A 262 -6.86 -7.77 11.35
N ILE A 263 -7.77 -8.10 10.43
CA ILE A 263 -7.58 -8.98 9.28
C ILE A 263 -8.04 -8.25 8.04
N GLY A 264 -7.26 -8.36 6.96
CA GLY A 264 -7.57 -7.81 5.65
C GLY A 264 -7.45 -6.29 5.58
N TRP A 265 -8.11 -5.72 4.57
CA TRP A 265 -8.23 -4.28 4.39
C TRP A 265 -9.15 -3.68 5.44
N VAL A 266 -8.77 -2.52 5.96
CA VAL A 266 -9.45 -1.86 7.07
C VAL A 266 -10.76 -1.23 6.59
N TYR A 267 -11.82 -1.37 7.40
CA TYR A 267 -13.14 -0.79 7.15
C TYR A 267 -13.32 0.57 7.81
N GLY A 268 -14.35 1.30 7.38
CA GLY A 268 -14.78 2.53 8.03
C GLY A 268 -13.87 3.74 7.77
N THR A 269 -13.05 3.72 6.74
CA THR A 269 -12.21 4.85 6.31
C THR A 269 -12.29 5.02 4.80
N VAL A 270 -12.13 6.25 4.33
CA VAL A 270 -12.13 6.57 2.91
C VAL A 270 -10.83 6.13 2.23
N THR A 271 -9.72 6.12 2.97
CA THR A 271 -8.39 5.70 2.51
C THR A 271 -8.00 4.40 3.20
N GLU A 272 -8.74 3.33 2.91
CA GLU A 272 -8.50 1.99 3.43
C GLU A 272 -7.09 1.46 3.11
N ASP A 273 -6.52 1.93 2.02
CA ASP A 273 -5.18 1.61 1.54
C ASP A 273 -4.10 2.11 2.51
N VAL A 274 -4.04 3.41 2.74
CA VAL A 274 -3.04 4.02 3.62
C VAL A 274 -3.10 3.43 5.03
N VAL A 275 -4.33 3.25 5.59
CA VAL A 275 -4.50 2.66 6.93
C VAL A 275 -4.04 1.20 6.96
N THR A 276 -4.36 0.41 5.94
CA THR A 276 -3.95 -1.00 5.88
C THR A 276 -2.43 -1.14 5.84
N GLY A 277 -1.75 -0.37 4.97
CA GLY A 277 -0.29 -0.33 4.92
C GLY A 277 0.33 0.18 6.23
N TYR A 278 -0.23 1.24 6.81
CA TYR A 278 0.19 1.78 8.09
C TYR A 278 0.11 0.74 9.21
N ARG A 279 -0.99 -0.03 9.29
CA ARG A 279 -1.13 -1.09 10.30
C ARG A 279 -0.11 -2.21 10.15
N MET A 280 0.31 -2.52 8.93
CA MET A 280 1.42 -3.45 8.72
C MET A 280 2.74 -2.86 9.23
N HIS A 281 3.03 -1.60 8.93
CA HIS A 281 4.26 -0.93 9.39
C HIS A 281 4.34 -0.80 10.92
N ILE A 282 3.25 -0.47 11.62
CA ILE A 282 3.24 -0.39 13.10
C ILE A 282 3.40 -1.75 13.79
N LYS A 283 3.16 -2.86 13.09
CA LYS A 283 3.48 -4.22 13.55
C LYS A 283 4.96 -4.59 13.35
N GLY A 284 5.70 -3.78 12.60
CA GLY A 284 7.11 -3.99 12.27
C GLY A 284 7.35 -4.61 10.89
N TRP A 285 6.31 -4.82 10.09
CA TRP A 285 6.48 -5.21 8.70
C TRP A 285 7.16 -4.11 7.90
N ARG A 286 7.84 -4.49 6.83
CA ARG A 286 8.46 -3.60 5.85
C ARG A 286 7.70 -3.68 4.54
N SER A 287 7.87 -2.68 3.70
CA SER A 287 7.46 -2.72 2.30
C SER A 287 8.64 -2.42 1.37
N ARG A 288 8.47 -2.68 0.08
CA ARG A 288 9.48 -2.40 -0.95
C ARG A 288 8.86 -1.64 -2.10
N TYR A 289 9.66 -0.79 -2.71
CA TYR A 289 9.26 -0.04 -3.90
C TYR A 289 9.88 -0.66 -5.14
N CYS A 290 9.04 -1.09 -6.09
CA CYS A 290 9.47 -1.70 -7.32
C CYS A 290 9.16 -0.79 -8.50
N SER A 291 10.17 -0.08 -8.99
CA SER A 291 10.05 0.77 -10.18
C SER A 291 10.87 0.17 -11.30
N ILE A 292 10.20 -0.44 -12.28
CA ILE A 292 10.80 -1.05 -13.46
C ILE A 292 10.46 -0.24 -14.71
N TYR A 293 11.22 -0.46 -15.76
CA TYR A 293 10.97 0.09 -17.07
C TYR A 293 11.06 -1.04 -18.11
N PRO A 294 10.06 -1.19 -19.00
CA PRO A 294 8.79 -0.44 -19.07
C PRO A 294 7.98 -0.49 -17.76
N HIS A 295 7.05 0.47 -17.60
CA HIS A 295 6.25 0.53 -16.37
C HIS A 295 5.40 -0.72 -16.19
N ALA A 296 5.34 -1.25 -14.95
CA ALA A 296 4.67 -2.51 -14.65
C ALA A 296 3.16 -2.48 -14.94
N PHE A 297 2.49 -1.46 -14.46
CA PHE A 297 1.04 -1.29 -14.54
C PHE A 297 0.70 0.12 -14.99
N ILE A 298 -0.37 0.24 -15.78
CA ILE A 298 -0.88 1.52 -16.26
C ILE A 298 -2.39 1.55 -15.99
N GLY A 299 -2.87 2.66 -15.49
CA GLY A 299 -4.28 2.92 -15.23
C GLY A 299 -4.77 4.16 -15.97
N THR A 300 -6.01 4.57 -15.71
CA THR A 300 -6.61 5.78 -16.27
C THR A 300 -6.58 6.93 -15.27
N ALA A 301 -6.37 8.14 -15.76
CA ALA A 301 -6.40 9.37 -14.97
C ALA A 301 -7.74 10.09 -15.10
N PRO A 302 -8.15 10.90 -14.10
CA PRO A 302 -9.26 11.83 -14.26
C PRO A 302 -9.02 12.80 -15.42
N ILE A 303 -10.01 12.91 -16.30
CA ILE A 303 -9.89 13.73 -17.52
C ILE A 303 -10.15 15.20 -17.22
N ASN A 304 -11.01 15.52 -16.25
CA ASN A 304 -11.43 16.89 -15.97
C ASN A 304 -11.07 17.33 -14.54
N LEU A 305 -11.02 18.63 -14.35
CA LEU A 305 -10.67 19.26 -13.08
C LEU A 305 -11.61 18.84 -11.94
N THR A 306 -12.90 18.74 -12.21
CA THR A 306 -13.90 18.41 -11.18
C THR A 306 -13.67 17.02 -10.63
N GLU A 307 -13.49 16.02 -11.49
CA GLU A 307 -13.17 14.64 -11.06
C GLU A 307 -11.85 14.59 -10.30
N ARG A 308 -10.85 15.33 -10.78
CA ARG A 308 -9.56 15.41 -10.09
C ARG A 308 -9.68 16.02 -8.70
N LEU A 309 -10.42 17.12 -8.54
CA LEU A 309 -10.64 17.75 -7.24
C LEU A 309 -11.46 16.85 -6.29
N TYR A 310 -12.47 16.12 -6.79
CA TYR A 310 -13.18 15.12 -5.99
C TYR A 310 -12.26 13.98 -5.52
N GLN A 311 -11.35 13.53 -6.38
CA GLN A 311 -10.36 12.53 -6.01
C GLN A 311 -9.44 13.06 -4.89
N VAL A 312 -8.94 14.29 -5.05
CA VAL A 312 -8.09 14.95 -4.06
C VAL A 312 -8.84 15.20 -2.74
N LEU A 313 -10.10 15.62 -2.80
CA LEU A 313 -10.95 15.80 -1.62
C LEU A 313 -11.07 14.48 -0.82
N ARG A 314 -11.35 13.39 -1.52
CA ARG A 314 -11.46 12.06 -0.91
C ARG A 314 -10.15 11.65 -0.22
N TRP A 315 -8.99 11.87 -0.85
CA TRP A 315 -7.69 11.59 -0.25
C TRP A 315 -7.43 12.47 0.98
N SER A 316 -7.75 13.76 0.89
CA SER A 316 -7.56 14.71 1.98
C SER A 316 -8.43 14.37 3.19
N THR A 317 -9.71 14.07 2.96
CA THR A 317 -10.64 13.66 4.02
C THR A 317 -10.14 12.39 4.70
N GLY A 318 -9.76 11.36 3.92
CA GLY A 318 -9.23 10.11 4.49
C GLY A 318 -7.92 10.31 5.26
N SER A 319 -7.05 11.23 4.82
CA SER A 319 -5.83 11.57 5.56
C SER A 319 -6.14 12.18 6.93
N LEU A 320 -7.10 13.10 7.00
CA LEU A 320 -7.54 13.70 8.27
C LEU A 320 -8.29 12.70 9.16
N GLU A 321 -9.10 11.80 8.57
CA GLU A 321 -9.72 10.69 9.32
C GLU A 321 -8.66 9.84 10.03
N ILE A 322 -7.55 9.52 9.36
CA ILE A 322 -6.44 8.80 9.99
C ILE A 322 -5.85 9.59 11.13
N PHE A 323 -5.57 10.88 10.92
CA PHE A 323 -4.95 11.74 11.92
C PHE A 323 -5.82 11.88 13.19
N PHE A 324 -7.14 12.01 13.06
CA PHE A 324 -8.07 12.12 14.18
C PHE A 324 -8.57 10.78 14.72
N SER A 325 -8.09 9.65 14.19
CA SER A 325 -8.48 8.32 14.64
C SER A 325 -7.45 7.68 15.59
N ARG A 326 -7.75 6.45 16.03
CA ARG A 326 -6.81 5.61 16.78
C ARG A 326 -5.57 5.19 15.96
N ASN A 327 -5.59 5.41 14.64
CA ASN A 327 -4.46 5.16 13.75
C ASN A 327 -3.55 6.38 13.61
N ASN A 328 -3.65 7.38 14.50
CA ASN A 328 -2.81 8.57 14.45
C ASN A 328 -1.32 8.20 14.57
N PRO A 329 -0.47 8.62 13.61
CA PRO A 329 0.96 8.29 13.61
C PRO A 329 1.73 8.84 14.82
N LEU A 330 1.25 9.89 15.47
CA LEU A 330 1.88 10.45 16.69
C LEU A 330 1.97 9.41 17.81
N PHE A 331 0.94 8.57 17.94
CA PHE A 331 0.83 7.54 18.98
C PHE A 331 1.18 6.13 18.46
N GLY A 332 1.83 6.04 17.32
CA GLY A 332 2.20 4.77 16.70
C GLY A 332 3.15 3.91 17.54
N SER A 333 3.18 2.62 17.23
CA SER A 333 4.03 1.61 17.88
C SER A 333 5.52 1.97 17.82
N THR A 334 6.28 1.46 18.78
CA THR A 334 7.76 1.53 18.82
C THR A 334 8.44 0.80 17.65
N PHE A 335 7.72 -0.11 16.97
CA PHE A 335 8.23 -0.79 15.78
C PHE A 335 8.23 0.09 14.52
N LEU A 336 7.54 1.23 14.55
CA LEU A 336 7.55 2.18 13.45
C LEU A 336 8.83 3.01 13.50
N HIS A 337 9.61 2.96 12.42
CA HIS A 337 10.85 3.75 12.30
C HIS A 337 10.56 5.25 12.50
N PRO A 338 11.36 6.01 13.27
CA PRO A 338 11.08 7.42 13.57
C PRO A 338 10.85 8.29 12.33
N LEU A 339 11.70 8.17 11.31
CA LEU A 339 11.53 8.92 10.05
C LEU A 339 10.29 8.47 9.26
N GLN A 340 9.94 7.18 9.31
CA GLN A 340 8.71 6.67 8.74
C GLN A 340 7.48 7.26 9.44
N ARG A 341 7.56 7.45 10.76
CA ARG A 341 6.52 8.13 11.54
C ARG A 341 6.35 9.58 11.08
N VAL A 342 7.44 10.32 10.92
CA VAL A 342 7.40 11.70 10.39
C VAL A 342 6.75 11.72 9.00
N ALA A 343 7.09 10.78 8.14
CA ALA A 343 6.48 10.68 6.82
C ALA A 343 4.96 10.42 6.90
N TYR A 344 4.51 9.53 7.79
CA TYR A 344 3.06 9.31 8.00
C TYR A 344 2.36 10.53 8.60
N ILE A 345 3.01 11.28 9.51
CA ILE A 345 2.47 12.55 10.01
C ILE A 345 2.27 13.52 8.85
N ASN A 346 3.27 13.69 8.00
CA ASN A 346 3.17 14.56 6.81
C ASN A 346 2.02 14.13 5.89
N ILE A 347 1.90 12.83 5.58
CA ILE A 347 0.85 12.27 4.72
C ILE A 347 -0.54 12.45 5.32
N THR A 348 -0.67 12.48 6.65
CA THR A 348 -1.98 12.63 7.30
C THR A 348 -2.36 14.06 7.62
N THR A 349 -1.41 15.00 7.63
CA THR A 349 -1.62 16.40 8.02
C THR A 349 -1.52 17.40 6.87
N TYR A 350 -1.12 16.96 5.66
CA TYR A 350 -0.93 17.89 4.53
C TYR A 350 -2.17 18.75 4.20
N PRO A 351 -3.44 18.31 4.43
CA PRO A 351 -4.58 19.17 4.11
C PRO A 351 -4.63 20.43 4.98
N PHE A 352 -4.02 20.44 6.16
CA PHE A 352 -3.93 21.64 6.99
C PHE A 352 -3.14 22.79 6.34
N THR A 353 -2.35 22.49 5.30
CA THR A 353 -1.68 23.54 4.53
C THR A 353 -2.65 24.54 3.92
N ALA A 354 -3.92 24.17 3.69
CA ALA A 354 -4.99 25.04 3.24
C ALA A 354 -5.19 26.25 4.19
N ILE A 355 -5.17 26.00 5.50
CA ILE A 355 -5.35 27.04 6.52
C ILE A 355 -4.25 28.09 6.39
N PHE A 356 -2.99 27.63 6.30
CA PHE A 356 -1.85 28.55 6.17
C PHE A 356 -1.89 29.34 4.85
N LEU A 357 -2.31 28.71 3.76
CA LEU A 357 -2.45 29.38 2.47
C LEU A 357 -3.53 30.48 2.52
N ILE A 358 -4.66 30.21 3.18
CA ILE A 358 -5.72 31.22 3.37
C ILE A 358 -5.20 32.40 4.19
N PHE A 359 -4.50 32.15 5.30
CA PHE A 359 -3.89 33.24 6.04
C PHE A 359 -2.88 34.02 5.20
N TYR A 360 -2.04 33.32 4.43
CA TYR A 360 -1.06 33.95 3.55
C TYR A 360 -1.69 34.85 2.50
N THR A 361 -2.88 34.52 2.00
CA THR A 361 -3.58 35.33 0.98
C THR A 361 -4.46 36.42 1.58
N THR A 362 -5.14 36.16 2.71
CA THR A 362 -6.10 37.10 3.29
C THR A 362 -5.45 38.20 4.13
N VAL A 363 -4.40 37.87 4.92
CA VAL A 363 -3.76 38.86 5.80
C VAL A 363 -3.14 40.03 5.03
N PRO A 364 -2.41 39.85 3.91
CA PRO A 364 -1.95 40.96 3.10
C PRO A 364 -3.12 41.80 2.50
N ALA A 365 -4.18 41.14 2.02
CA ALA A 365 -5.34 41.84 1.49
C ALA A 365 -6.01 42.71 2.56
N LEU A 366 -6.21 42.21 3.76
CA LEU A 366 -6.72 42.96 4.91
C LEU A 366 -5.80 44.15 5.28
N SER A 367 -4.48 43.91 5.26
CA SER A 367 -3.47 44.93 5.49
C SER A 367 -3.59 46.09 4.51
N PHE A 368 -3.78 45.81 3.23
CA PHE A 368 -4.01 46.83 2.21
C PHE A 368 -5.31 47.59 2.43
N VAL A 369 -6.40 46.90 2.78
CA VAL A 369 -7.71 47.54 3.00
C VAL A 369 -7.71 48.41 4.25
N THR A 370 -7.07 47.98 5.31
CA THR A 370 -7.07 48.68 6.61
C THR A 370 -5.97 49.74 6.70
N GLY A 371 -5.02 49.75 5.77
CA GLY A 371 -3.84 50.65 5.82
C GLY A 371 -2.82 50.27 6.92
N HIS A 372 -2.99 49.13 7.57
CA HIS A 372 -2.07 48.67 8.59
C HIS A 372 -1.07 47.64 8.04
N PHE A 373 0.20 47.95 8.11
CA PHE A 373 1.23 47.02 7.65
C PHE A 373 1.39 45.80 8.60
N ILE A 374 1.54 44.62 8.03
CA ILE A 374 1.75 43.37 8.80
C ILE A 374 3.04 43.46 9.61
N VAL A 375 4.09 44.02 9.03
CA VAL A 375 5.37 44.25 9.68
C VAL A 375 5.65 45.74 9.71
N GLN A 376 5.38 46.38 10.83
CA GLN A 376 5.54 47.84 10.97
C GLN A 376 7.02 48.30 10.93
N ARG A 377 7.92 47.52 11.57
CA ARG A 377 9.37 47.77 11.60
C ARG A 377 10.11 46.45 11.41
N PRO A 378 10.57 46.12 10.21
CA PRO A 378 11.36 44.92 9.99
C PRO A 378 12.71 45.04 10.69
N THR A 379 12.97 44.11 11.58
CA THR A 379 14.26 44.01 12.31
C THR A 379 15.27 43.19 11.51
N THR A 380 16.54 43.26 11.84
CA THR A 380 17.59 42.41 11.24
C THR A 380 17.25 40.93 11.39
N MET A 381 16.68 40.51 12.52
CA MET A 381 16.26 39.12 12.76
C MET A 381 15.14 38.71 11.83
N PHE A 382 14.20 39.58 11.48
CA PHE A 382 13.16 39.31 10.49
C PHE A 382 13.77 38.93 9.13
N TYR A 383 14.74 39.69 8.64
CA TYR A 383 15.44 39.39 7.38
C TYR A 383 16.24 38.09 7.45
N VAL A 384 16.89 37.81 8.58
CA VAL A 384 17.63 36.55 8.79
C VAL A 384 16.66 35.34 8.71
N TYR A 385 15.56 35.37 9.44
CA TYR A 385 14.55 34.29 9.38
C TYR A 385 13.93 34.16 8.00
N LEU A 386 13.61 35.26 7.36
CA LEU A 386 13.07 35.26 5.98
C LEU A 386 14.08 34.59 5.02
N ALA A 387 15.34 34.95 5.08
CA ALA A 387 16.40 34.34 4.27
C ALA A 387 16.57 32.86 4.52
N ILE A 388 16.50 32.40 5.78
CA ILE A 388 16.54 30.98 6.13
C ILE A 388 15.34 30.23 5.52
N VAL A 389 14.12 30.77 5.65
CA VAL A 389 12.93 30.15 5.10
C VAL A 389 13.00 30.05 3.58
N LEU A 390 13.32 31.15 2.89
CA LEU A 390 13.44 31.18 1.43
C LEU A 390 14.57 30.27 0.94
N GLY A 391 15.72 30.25 1.61
CA GLY A 391 16.83 29.37 1.28
C GLY A 391 16.46 27.89 1.44
N THR A 392 15.75 27.54 2.53
CA THR A 392 15.26 26.17 2.76
C THR A 392 14.26 25.75 1.69
N LEU A 393 13.31 26.61 1.33
CA LEU A 393 12.34 26.33 0.26
C LEU A 393 13.04 26.12 -1.09
N LEU A 394 14.03 26.94 -1.42
CA LEU A 394 14.80 26.77 -2.64
C LEU A 394 15.58 25.45 -2.67
N ILE A 395 16.22 25.08 -1.57
CA ILE A 395 16.93 23.79 -1.45
C ILE A 395 15.95 22.64 -1.63
N LEU A 396 14.79 22.68 -0.97
CA LEU A 396 13.76 21.65 -1.11
C LEU A 396 13.27 21.53 -2.55
N ALA A 397 12.99 22.65 -3.22
CA ALA A 397 12.57 22.67 -4.62
C ALA A 397 13.61 22.00 -5.55
N VAL A 398 14.89 22.33 -5.37
CA VAL A 398 15.99 21.73 -6.14
C VAL A 398 16.08 20.22 -5.88
N LEU A 399 15.94 19.79 -4.63
CA LEU A 399 15.95 18.37 -4.27
C LEU A 399 14.76 17.62 -4.84
N GLU A 400 13.55 18.17 -4.79
CA GLU A 400 12.35 17.58 -5.39
C GLU A 400 12.50 17.39 -6.89
N VAL A 401 12.94 18.43 -7.61
CA VAL A 401 13.20 18.38 -9.06
C VAL A 401 14.21 17.28 -9.39
N LYS A 402 15.33 17.25 -8.63
CA LYS A 402 16.42 16.30 -8.86
C LYS A 402 16.00 14.86 -8.57
N TRP A 403 15.35 14.60 -7.45
CA TRP A 403 15.01 13.24 -7.02
C TRP A 403 13.81 12.64 -7.75
N ALA A 404 12.81 13.46 -8.06
CA ALA A 404 11.67 13.02 -8.85
C ALA A 404 11.97 12.95 -10.36
N GLY A 405 13.09 13.52 -10.81
CA GLY A 405 13.45 13.57 -12.23
C GLY A 405 12.46 14.37 -13.08
N VAL A 406 11.84 15.40 -12.48
CA VAL A 406 10.88 16.28 -13.16
C VAL A 406 11.58 17.53 -13.68
N THR A 407 10.99 18.20 -14.66
CA THR A 407 11.46 19.51 -15.11
C THR A 407 11.04 20.60 -14.13
N VAL A 408 11.76 21.72 -14.11
CA VAL A 408 11.39 22.90 -13.30
C VAL A 408 9.99 23.39 -13.67
N PHE A 409 9.62 23.32 -14.95
CA PHE A 409 8.30 23.70 -15.42
C PHE A 409 7.19 22.77 -14.91
N GLU A 410 7.43 21.46 -14.92
CA GLU A 410 6.52 20.47 -14.34
C GLU A 410 6.37 20.68 -12.82
N TRP A 411 7.47 20.90 -12.12
CA TRP A 411 7.46 21.22 -10.69
C TRP A 411 6.63 22.47 -10.39
N PHE A 412 6.79 23.53 -11.17
CA PHE A 412 6.02 24.78 -11.04
C PHE A 412 4.52 24.57 -11.27
N ARG A 413 4.15 23.80 -12.30
CA ARG A 413 2.73 23.45 -12.57
C ARG A 413 2.12 22.63 -11.43
N ASN A 414 2.86 21.67 -10.87
CA ASN A 414 2.41 20.90 -9.71
C ASN A 414 2.14 21.84 -8.51
N GLY A 415 2.98 22.86 -8.32
CA GLY A 415 2.76 23.90 -7.32
C GLY A 415 1.50 24.74 -7.57
N GLN A 416 1.21 25.09 -8.82
CA GLN A 416 -0.03 25.80 -9.18
C GLN A 416 -1.28 24.96 -8.89
N PHE A 417 -1.24 23.66 -9.26
CA PHE A 417 -2.33 22.74 -8.95
C PHE A 417 -2.50 22.56 -7.44
N TRP A 418 -1.39 22.44 -6.69
CA TRP A 418 -1.43 22.39 -5.23
C TRP A 418 -2.13 23.61 -4.62
N MET A 419 -1.86 24.82 -5.11
CA MET A 419 -2.57 26.04 -4.64
C MET A 419 -4.07 25.95 -4.92
N THR A 420 -4.47 25.51 -6.11
CA THR A 420 -5.86 25.30 -6.48
C THR A 420 -6.55 24.28 -5.58
N ALA A 421 -5.89 23.13 -5.35
CA ALA A 421 -6.39 22.09 -4.47
C ALA A 421 -6.50 22.55 -3.01
N SER A 422 -5.54 23.34 -2.54
CA SER A 422 -5.52 23.87 -1.17
C SER A 422 -6.67 24.85 -0.91
N CYS A 423 -6.99 25.72 -1.87
CA CYS A 423 -8.11 26.67 -1.74
C CYS A 423 -9.50 26.01 -1.95
N SER A 424 -9.56 24.74 -2.36
CA SER A 424 -10.81 24.04 -2.66
C SER A 424 -10.92 22.73 -1.89
N ALA A 425 -10.31 21.66 -2.41
CA ALA A 425 -10.44 20.30 -1.87
C ALA A 425 -9.87 20.13 -0.46
N TYR A 426 -8.69 20.70 -0.18
CA TYR A 426 -8.10 20.56 1.17
C TYR A 426 -8.89 21.38 2.20
N LEU A 427 -9.30 22.58 1.83
CA LEU A 427 -10.14 23.40 2.69
C LEU A 427 -11.46 22.71 3.02
N ALA A 428 -12.14 22.16 1.99
CA ALA A 428 -13.39 21.42 2.17
C ALA A 428 -13.22 20.16 3.02
N ALA A 429 -12.03 19.54 3.01
CA ALA A 429 -11.74 18.39 3.87
C ALA A 429 -11.50 18.79 5.33
N VAL A 430 -11.02 20.01 5.59
CA VAL A 430 -10.74 20.53 6.94
C VAL A 430 -12.00 21.08 7.62
N CYS A 431 -12.95 21.63 6.85
CA CYS A 431 -14.23 22.12 7.35
C CYS A 431 -15.24 21.01 7.58
#